data_ec7547daa6fffea2fed01ff26c66fa04
#
_entry.id   ec7547daa6fffea2fed01ff26c66fa04
#
_cell.length_a   1.000
_cell.length_b   1.000
_cell.length_c   1.000
_cell.angle_alpha   90.00
_cell.angle_beta   90.00
_cell.angle_gamma   90.00
#
_symmetry.space_group_name_H-M   'P 1'
#
loop_
_entity.id
_entity.type
_entity.pdbx_description
1 polymer ?
#
loop_
_entity_poly.entity_id
_entity_poly.type
_entity_poly.pdbx_seq_one_letter_code
_entity_poly.pdbx_strand_id
1 'polypeptide(L)'
;MNTKHRIINCNSKNTQDYIRDKTVGLVVTSPPYPMIEMWDECFSNQSKEVNLALTESRFEDAFEAMHRVLDKIWEDVDRVLIDGGVVCINIGDATKNCDWQFKLFSNHTRIINKFLSMGYDVLPDIHWHKPTNAPNKFMGSGMYPPCAYVTYEHEYILVFRKGRNRKFANAEKGIRHNSAYFWEERNVWFSDLWELKGTMQKLKKGASRARSAAFPFELAYRLVNMYSMKYDLVYDPFAGTKSPDSIQ
;
A
#
# COMPACT_ATOMS: atom_id res chain seq x y z
N MET A 1 -12.40 -22.58 10.37
CA MET A 1 -11.85 -21.60 11.34
C MET A 1 -12.58 -20.29 11.11
N ASN A 2 -13.18 -19.68 12.12
CA ASN A 2 -13.89 -18.41 11.93
C ASN A 2 -12.89 -17.26 12.11
N THR A 3 -12.60 -16.53 11.04
CA THR A 3 -11.84 -15.29 11.10
C THR A 3 -12.71 -14.20 11.74
N LYS A 4 -12.15 -13.44 12.68
CA LYS A 4 -12.84 -12.30 13.29
C LYS A 4 -12.41 -11.03 12.59
N HIS A 5 -13.37 -10.26 12.09
CA HIS A 5 -13.15 -8.97 11.49
C HIS A 5 -13.61 -7.84 12.42
N ARG A 6 -12.84 -6.78 12.51
CA ARG A 6 -13.19 -5.56 13.23
C ARG A 6 -12.93 -4.35 12.35
N ILE A 7 -13.96 -3.57 12.06
CA ILE A 7 -13.86 -2.31 11.34
C ILE A 7 -13.98 -1.18 12.35
N ILE A 8 -13.05 -0.25 12.30
CA ILE A 8 -12.99 0.91 13.20
C ILE A 8 -13.06 2.16 12.32
N ASN A 9 -14.06 2.99 12.54
CA ASN A 9 -14.17 4.28 11.85
C ASN A 9 -13.45 5.35 12.68
N CYS A 10 -12.16 5.51 12.44
CA CYS A 10 -11.34 6.54 13.06
C CYS A 10 -10.27 7.05 12.08
N ASN A 11 -9.61 8.14 12.44
CA ASN A 11 -8.42 8.57 11.71
C ASN A 11 -7.25 7.63 12.07
N SER A 12 -6.57 7.10 11.05
CA SER A 12 -5.46 6.13 11.22
C SER A 12 -4.25 6.66 11.99
N LYS A 13 -4.20 7.96 12.27
CA LYS A 13 -3.23 8.58 13.19
C LYS A 13 -3.57 8.39 14.68
N ASN A 14 -4.80 7.98 15.00
CA ASN A 14 -5.35 7.92 16.37
C ASN A 14 -5.85 6.51 16.68
N THR A 15 -5.00 5.50 16.51
CA THR A 15 -5.40 4.09 16.71
C THR A 15 -5.06 3.55 18.10
N GLN A 16 -4.40 4.33 18.95
CA GLN A 16 -3.95 3.91 20.28
C GLN A 16 -5.06 3.46 21.23
N ASP A 17 -6.27 3.99 21.05
CA ASP A 17 -7.44 3.56 21.83
C ASP A 17 -8.03 2.22 21.36
N TYR A 18 -7.63 1.76 20.19
CA TYR A 18 -8.21 0.59 19.52
C TYR A 18 -7.23 -0.57 19.35
N ILE A 19 -5.95 -0.28 19.14
CA ILE A 19 -4.90 -1.26 18.86
C ILE A 19 -3.73 -1.02 19.83
N ARG A 20 -3.45 -2.03 20.64
CA ARG A 20 -2.33 -1.99 21.60
C ARG A 20 -0.98 -2.09 20.88
N ASP A 21 0.04 -1.54 21.52
CA ASP A 21 1.42 -1.63 21.04
C ASP A 21 1.85 -3.08 20.89
N LYS A 22 2.63 -3.34 19.85
CA LYS A 22 3.25 -4.65 19.59
C LYS A 22 2.27 -5.82 19.62
N THR A 23 1.12 -5.69 18.95
CA THR A 23 0.11 -6.76 18.84
C THR A 23 -0.18 -7.22 17.43
N VAL A 24 0.21 -6.42 16.43
CA VAL A 24 -0.02 -6.71 15.01
C VAL A 24 1.13 -7.54 14.46
N GLY A 25 0.83 -8.67 13.84
CA GLY A 25 1.84 -9.53 13.19
C GLY A 25 2.13 -9.12 11.75
N LEU A 26 1.13 -8.61 11.05
CA LEU A 26 1.22 -8.23 9.64
C LEU A 26 0.38 -6.99 9.34
N VAL A 27 0.92 -6.09 8.56
CA VAL A 27 0.17 -5.00 7.90
C VAL A 27 0.12 -5.27 6.41
N VAL A 28 -1.08 -5.24 5.82
CA VAL A 28 -1.29 -5.28 4.36
C VAL A 28 -2.18 -4.12 3.99
N THR A 29 -1.68 -3.22 3.16
CA THR A 29 -2.39 -1.96 2.90
C THR A 29 -2.03 -1.32 1.57
N SER A 30 -2.88 -0.39 1.13
CA SER A 30 -2.64 0.52 0.02
C SER A 30 -3.08 1.94 0.43
N PRO A 31 -2.15 2.85 0.70
CA PRO A 31 -2.48 4.21 1.09
C PRO A 31 -3.08 5.01 -0.08
N PRO A 32 -3.65 6.19 0.15
CA PRO A 32 -3.82 7.19 -0.90
C PRO A 32 -2.47 7.49 -1.56
N TYR A 33 -2.42 7.45 -2.90
CA TYR A 33 -1.15 7.66 -3.63
C TYR A 33 -0.88 9.15 -3.80
N PRO A 34 0.19 9.70 -3.19
CA PRO A 34 0.59 11.08 -3.40
C PRO A 34 0.72 11.45 -4.87
N MET A 35 0.33 12.67 -5.22
CA MET A 35 0.32 13.23 -6.58
C MET A 35 -0.62 12.56 -7.59
N ILE A 36 -1.45 11.61 -7.19
CA ILE A 36 -2.58 11.13 -7.98
C ILE A 36 -3.80 11.99 -7.66
N GLU A 37 -4.28 12.75 -8.64
CA GLU A 37 -5.31 13.78 -8.54
C GLU A 37 -6.55 13.39 -7.70
N MET A 38 -7.00 12.14 -7.83
CA MET A 38 -8.14 11.64 -7.07
C MET A 38 -7.97 11.68 -5.54
N TRP A 39 -6.76 11.88 -5.05
CA TRP A 39 -6.42 11.95 -3.63
C TRP A 39 -6.05 13.36 -3.15
N ASP A 40 -5.94 14.34 -4.07
CA ASP A 40 -5.52 15.70 -3.75
C ASP A 40 -6.43 16.34 -2.66
N GLU A 41 -7.75 16.17 -2.78
CA GLU A 41 -8.72 16.66 -1.78
C GLU A 41 -8.52 15.97 -0.43
N CYS A 42 -8.28 14.66 -0.43
CA CYS A 42 -8.06 13.89 0.80
C CYS A 42 -6.84 14.39 1.58
N PHE A 43 -5.74 14.68 0.89
CA PHE A 43 -4.53 15.22 1.50
C PHE A 43 -4.68 16.69 1.89
N SER A 44 -5.32 17.52 1.06
CA SER A 44 -5.57 18.93 1.32
C SER A 44 -6.40 19.14 2.59
N ASN A 45 -7.41 18.29 2.82
CA ASN A 45 -8.23 18.32 4.03
C ASN A 45 -7.44 17.93 5.30
N GLN A 46 -6.30 17.25 5.17
CA GLN A 46 -5.47 16.83 6.30
C GLN A 46 -4.27 17.75 6.55
N SER A 47 -3.86 18.55 5.57
CA SER A 47 -2.71 19.42 5.65
C SER A 47 -2.90 20.71 4.84
N LYS A 48 -2.88 21.86 5.54
CA LYS A 48 -2.88 23.18 4.89
C LYS A 48 -1.68 23.39 3.96
N GLU A 49 -0.55 22.79 4.30
CA GLU A 49 0.68 22.86 3.50
C GLU A 49 0.48 22.18 2.15
N VAL A 50 -0.16 21.00 2.11
CA VAL A 50 -0.51 20.32 0.85
C VAL A 50 -1.41 21.20 0.00
N ASN A 51 -2.49 21.76 0.60
CA ASN A 51 -3.43 22.61 -0.13
C ASN A 51 -2.73 23.82 -0.74
N LEU A 52 -1.88 24.52 0.03
CA LEU A 52 -1.13 25.67 -0.46
C LEU A 52 -0.17 25.29 -1.60
N ALA A 53 0.61 24.24 -1.41
CA ALA A 53 1.59 23.80 -2.40
C ALA A 53 0.93 23.37 -3.73
N LEU A 54 -0.23 22.68 -3.67
CA LEU A 54 -0.99 22.33 -4.88
C LEU A 54 -1.55 23.57 -5.58
N THR A 55 -2.10 24.52 -4.83
CA THR A 55 -2.67 25.77 -5.37
C THR A 55 -1.61 26.62 -6.07
N GLU A 56 -0.40 26.65 -5.52
CA GLU A 56 0.75 27.39 -6.08
C GLU A 56 1.54 26.58 -7.11
N SER A 57 1.08 25.38 -7.48
CA SER A 57 1.77 24.46 -8.42
C SER A 57 3.19 24.09 -7.99
N ARG A 58 3.50 24.13 -6.70
CA ARG A 58 4.77 23.68 -6.12
C ARG A 58 4.73 22.16 -5.88
N PHE A 59 4.83 21.39 -6.95
CA PHE A 59 4.51 19.95 -6.93
C PHE A 59 5.49 19.12 -6.10
N GLU A 60 6.77 19.49 -6.05
CA GLU A 60 7.75 18.83 -5.18
C GLU A 60 7.42 19.03 -3.69
N ASP A 61 7.07 20.26 -3.33
CA ASP A 61 6.65 20.57 -1.95
C ASP A 61 5.36 19.86 -1.58
N ALA A 62 4.40 19.79 -2.54
CA ALA A 62 3.15 19.05 -2.36
C ALA A 62 3.41 17.56 -2.16
N PHE A 63 4.30 16.96 -2.95
CA PHE A 63 4.70 15.57 -2.83
C PHE A 63 5.26 15.25 -1.44
N GLU A 64 6.21 16.03 -0.97
CA GLU A 64 6.79 15.83 0.36
C GLU A 64 5.79 16.11 1.49
N ALA A 65 4.92 17.11 1.33
CA ALA A 65 3.88 17.41 2.31
C ALA A 65 2.84 16.26 2.42
N MET A 66 2.44 15.66 1.30
CA MET A 66 1.56 14.48 1.27
C MET A 66 2.21 13.29 1.97
N HIS A 67 3.49 13.03 1.70
CA HIS A 67 4.23 11.97 2.37
C HIS A 67 4.39 12.24 3.87
N ARG A 68 4.56 13.47 4.32
CA ARG A 68 4.56 13.80 5.76
C ARG A 68 3.22 13.48 6.45
N VAL A 69 2.10 13.56 5.72
CA VAL A 69 0.81 13.07 6.23
C VAL A 69 0.83 11.55 6.44
N LEU A 70 1.36 10.80 5.47
CA LEU A 70 1.49 9.34 5.57
C LEU A 70 2.51 8.92 6.62
N ASP A 71 3.61 9.65 6.78
CA ASP A 71 4.68 9.34 7.74
C ASP A 71 4.15 9.19 9.17
N LYS A 72 3.16 10.02 9.56
CA LYS A 72 2.50 9.90 10.87
C LYS A 72 1.73 8.60 11.05
N ILE A 73 1.21 8.05 9.95
CA ILE A 73 0.52 6.75 9.97
C ILE A 73 1.54 5.62 10.03
N TRP A 74 2.67 5.75 9.32
CA TRP A 74 3.76 4.78 9.39
C TRP A 74 4.39 4.70 10.79
N GLU A 75 4.47 5.80 11.50
CA GLU A 75 4.91 5.85 12.91
C GLU A 75 3.92 5.10 13.83
N ASP A 76 2.60 5.21 13.59
CA ASP A 76 1.62 4.42 14.34
C ASP A 76 1.65 2.93 13.95
N VAL A 77 1.87 2.61 12.68
CA VAL A 77 2.13 1.24 12.22
C VAL A 77 3.33 0.64 12.94
N ASP A 78 4.43 1.41 13.08
CA ASP A 78 5.59 0.95 13.84
C ASP A 78 5.24 0.64 15.30
N ARG A 79 4.48 1.50 15.96
CA ARG A 79 4.03 1.30 17.34
C ARG A 79 3.30 -0.03 17.54
N VAL A 80 2.35 -0.33 16.65
CA VAL A 80 1.47 -1.51 16.79
C VAL A 80 2.11 -2.80 16.34
N LEU A 81 3.12 -2.76 15.46
CA LEU A 81 3.75 -3.94 14.88
C LEU A 81 4.70 -4.63 15.88
N ILE A 82 4.62 -5.95 15.98
CA ILE A 82 5.54 -6.76 16.78
C ILE A 82 6.96 -6.74 16.20
N ASP A 83 7.96 -7.05 17.01
CA ASP A 83 9.31 -7.29 16.53
C ASP A 83 9.33 -8.53 15.60
N GLY A 84 9.90 -8.39 14.41
CA GLY A 84 9.84 -9.40 13.35
C GLY A 84 8.53 -9.41 12.56
N GLY A 85 7.61 -8.51 12.85
CA GLY A 85 6.39 -8.30 12.05
C GLY A 85 6.70 -7.72 10.69
N VAL A 86 5.79 -7.92 9.74
CA VAL A 86 5.95 -7.54 8.34
C VAL A 86 4.94 -6.47 7.93
N VAL A 87 5.36 -5.56 7.08
CA VAL A 87 4.50 -4.55 6.44
C VAL A 87 4.57 -4.73 4.94
N CYS A 88 3.41 -4.94 4.30
CA CYS A 88 3.26 -5.00 2.86
C CYS A 88 2.44 -3.79 2.39
N ILE A 89 3.04 -2.95 1.53
CA ILE A 89 2.41 -1.72 1.03
C ILE A 89 2.31 -1.80 -0.48
N ASN A 90 1.08 -1.84 -0.99
CA ASN A 90 0.85 -1.66 -2.42
C ASN A 90 0.84 -0.16 -2.75
N ILE A 91 1.69 0.26 -3.67
CA ILE A 91 1.86 1.66 -4.08
C ILE A 91 2.23 1.80 -5.56
N GLY A 92 1.63 2.76 -6.23
CA GLY A 92 2.05 3.18 -7.57
C GLY A 92 2.72 4.55 -7.56
N ASP A 93 3.63 4.75 -8.49
CA ASP A 93 4.22 6.05 -8.72
C ASP A 93 3.25 6.95 -9.51
N ALA A 94 3.41 8.25 -9.36
CA ALA A 94 2.60 9.24 -10.05
C ALA A 94 3.38 9.94 -11.15
N THR A 95 2.71 10.20 -12.27
CA THR A 95 3.26 11.00 -13.36
C THR A 95 2.45 12.28 -13.52
N LYS A 96 3.11 13.41 -13.70
CA LYS A 96 2.46 14.71 -13.91
C LYS A 96 3.21 15.54 -14.95
N ASN A 97 2.48 16.34 -15.71
CA ASN A 97 3.09 17.40 -16.51
C ASN A 97 3.16 18.66 -15.66
N CYS A 98 4.38 19.12 -15.43
CA CYS A 98 4.69 20.32 -14.67
C CYS A 98 5.38 21.30 -15.62
N ASP A 99 4.73 22.40 -15.95
CA ASP A 99 5.29 23.44 -16.86
C ASP A 99 5.84 22.86 -18.17
N TRP A 100 5.03 22.04 -18.85
CA TRP A 100 5.37 21.34 -20.08
C TRP A 100 6.49 20.28 -19.96
N GLN A 101 6.93 19.98 -18.72
CA GLN A 101 7.89 18.93 -18.45
C GLN A 101 7.21 17.72 -17.80
N PHE A 102 7.49 16.55 -18.33
CA PHE A 102 7.08 15.30 -17.72
C PHE A 102 7.90 15.06 -16.44
N LYS A 103 7.19 14.80 -15.34
CA LYS A 103 7.80 14.42 -14.06
C LYS A 103 7.23 13.12 -13.54
N LEU A 104 8.10 12.31 -12.97
CA LEU A 104 7.78 11.14 -12.19
C LEU A 104 7.96 11.44 -10.70
N PHE A 105 6.91 11.20 -9.91
CA PHE A 105 6.94 11.26 -8.46
C PHE A 105 7.02 9.83 -7.90
N SER A 106 8.21 9.49 -7.41
CA SER A 106 8.54 8.13 -6.99
C SER A 106 8.05 7.84 -5.58
N ASN A 107 6.78 7.50 -5.45
CA ASN A 107 6.14 7.18 -4.18
C ASN A 107 6.83 5.99 -3.49
N HIS A 108 7.16 4.92 -4.25
CA HIS A 108 7.79 3.73 -3.70
C HIS A 108 9.13 4.07 -3.05
N THR A 109 9.99 4.84 -3.71
CA THR A 109 11.29 5.23 -3.17
C THR A 109 11.15 6.06 -1.90
N ARG A 110 10.19 7.00 -1.87
CA ARG A 110 9.97 7.87 -0.70
C ARG A 110 9.49 7.07 0.52
N ILE A 111 8.63 6.06 0.30
CA ILE A 111 8.19 5.15 1.37
C ILE A 111 9.35 4.26 1.84
N ILE A 112 10.14 3.69 0.94
CA ILE A 112 11.34 2.89 1.30
C ILE A 112 12.26 3.71 2.21
N ASN A 113 12.57 4.96 1.83
CA ASN A 113 13.44 5.83 2.62
C ASN A 113 12.88 6.09 4.04
N LYS A 114 11.55 6.28 4.16
CA LYS A 114 10.91 6.43 5.48
C LYS A 114 11.09 5.18 6.33
N PHE A 115 10.81 3.99 5.80
CA PHE A 115 10.94 2.74 6.55
C PHE A 115 12.39 2.42 6.92
N LEU A 116 13.33 2.69 6.02
CA LEU A 116 14.77 2.60 6.34
C LEU A 116 15.17 3.54 7.50
N SER A 117 14.66 4.78 7.50
CA SER A 117 14.92 5.74 8.58
C SER A 117 14.34 5.31 9.93
N MET A 118 13.29 4.48 9.93
CA MET A 118 12.71 3.87 11.13
C MET A 118 13.41 2.56 11.55
N GLY A 119 14.46 2.12 10.84
CA GLY A 119 15.23 0.93 11.17
C GLY A 119 14.65 -0.39 10.69
N TYR A 120 13.78 -0.36 9.66
CA TYR A 120 13.26 -1.58 9.03
C TYR A 120 14.24 -2.17 8.02
N ASP A 121 14.24 -3.49 7.90
CA ASP A 121 14.84 -4.17 6.76
C ASP A 121 13.88 -4.11 5.57
N VAL A 122 14.40 -3.73 4.41
CA VAL A 122 13.68 -3.85 3.12
C VAL A 122 13.89 -5.26 2.61
N LEU A 123 12.80 -5.97 2.31
CA LEU A 123 12.82 -7.28 1.68
C LEU A 123 12.56 -7.11 0.17
N PRO A 124 12.81 -8.17 -0.66
CA PRO A 124 12.46 -8.10 -2.07
C PRO A 124 11.01 -7.70 -2.27
N ASP A 125 10.80 -6.67 -3.06
CA ASP A 125 9.48 -6.18 -3.46
C ASP A 125 8.88 -7.06 -4.56
N ILE A 126 7.57 -6.89 -4.79
CA ILE A 126 6.85 -7.60 -5.83
C ILE A 126 6.27 -6.56 -6.79
N HIS A 127 6.50 -6.75 -8.07
CA HIS A 127 5.90 -5.93 -9.12
C HIS A 127 4.53 -6.52 -9.51
N TRP A 128 3.48 -5.81 -9.19
CA TRP A 128 2.14 -6.19 -9.63
C TRP A 128 1.86 -5.62 -11.02
N HIS A 129 2.07 -6.46 -12.05
CA HIS A 129 1.72 -6.13 -13.42
C HIS A 129 0.20 -6.22 -13.61
N LYS A 130 -0.38 -5.14 -14.15
CA LYS A 130 -1.80 -5.03 -14.45
C LYS A 130 -2.01 -5.17 -15.95
N PRO A 131 -2.49 -6.31 -16.46
CA PRO A 131 -2.87 -6.41 -17.85
C PRO A 131 -3.91 -5.33 -18.18
N THR A 132 -3.57 -4.40 -19.06
CA THR A 132 -4.44 -3.30 -19.46
C THR A 132 -4.98 -3.54 -20.86
N ASN A 133 -6.26 -3.17 -21.08
CA ASN A 133 -6.88 -3.18 -22.41
C ASN A 133 -6.48 -1.97 -23.26
N ALA A 134 -5.70 -1.03 -22.70
CA ALA A 134 -5.25 0.17 -23.38
C ALA A 134 -3.71 0.31 -23.33
N PRO A 135 -2.96 -0.61 -24.01
CA PRO A 135 -1.50 -0.54 -24.05
C PRO A 135 -0.97 0.70 -24.81
N ASN A 136 -1.83 1.43 -25.49
CA ASN A 136 -1.49 2.52 -26.43
C ASN A 136 -1.59 3.91 -25.79
N LYS A 137 -1.46 4.02 -24.48
CA LYS A 137 -1.45 5.32 -23.82
C LYS A 137 -0.08 5.97 -24.00
N PHE A 138 0.03 6.87 -24.99
CA PHE A 138 1.25 7.64 -25.22
C PHE A 138 1.55 8.55 -24.03
N MET A 139 2.83 8.59 -23.64
CA MET A 139 3.36 9.52 -22.65
C MET A 139 4.46 10.37 -23.29
N GLY A 140 4.46 11.65 -22.98
CA GLY A 140 5.37 12.61 -23.59
C GLY A 140 5.04 12.84 -25.08
N SER A 141 6.08 12.90 -25.92
CA SER A 141 5.97 13.15 -27.36
C SER A 141 5.50 11.97 -28.21
N GLY A 142 5.10 10.85 -27.54
CA GLY A 142 4.64 9.66 -28.24
C GLY A 142 5.75 8.96 -29.02
N MET A 143 5.79 9.12 -30.34
CA MET A 143 6.75 8.45 -31.21
C MET A 143 8.03 9.26 -31.50
N TYR A 144 8.12 10.50 -31.04
CA TYR A 144 9.26 11.37 -31.33
C TYR A 144 10.31 11.35 -30.22
N PRO A 145 11.51 10.73 -30.45
CA PRO A 145 12.57 10.72 -29.47
C PRO A 145 13.17 12.14 -29.31
N PRO A 146 13.84 12.47 -28.19
CA PRO A 146 14.05 11.64 -27.01
C PRO A 146 12.95 11.78 -25.95
N CYS A 147 11.89 12.54 -26.21
CA CYS A 147 10.87 12.92 -25.21
C CYS A 147 9.67 11.96 -25.14
N ALA A 148 9.80 10.76 -25.65
CA ALA A 148 8.84 9.69 -25.48
C ALA A 148 9.17 8.87 -24.21
N TYR A 149 8.16 8.52 -23.43
CA TYR A 149 8.33 7.84 -22.15
C TYR A 149 7.54 6.52 -22.12
N VAL A 150 8.04 5.56 -21.36
CA VAL A 150 7.37 4.27 -21.17
C VAL A 150 6.07 4.43 -20.39
N THR A 151 5.08 3.60 -20.72
CA THR A 151 3.81 3.56 -19.98
C THR A 151 3.99 2.75 -18.69
N TYR A 152 3.44 3.24 -17.58
CA TYR A 152 3.46 2.54 -16.30
C TYR A 152 2.34 1.48 -16.27
N GLU A 153 2.72 0.21 -16.22
CA GLU A 153 1.79 -0.93 -16.24
C GLU A 153 1.83 -1.75 -14.95
N HIS A 154 2.66 -1.34 -13.98
CA HIS A 154 2.81 -2.03 -12.70
C HIS A 154 2.63 -1.11 -11.51
N GLU A 155 2.37 -1.71 -10.36
CA GLU A 155 2.51 -1.12 -9.04
C GLU A 155 3.52 -1.95 -8.24
N TYR A 156 4.06 -1.35 -7.19
CA TYR A 156 5.00 -2.00 -6.28
C TYR A 156 4.24 -2.54 -5.07
N ILE A 157 4.57 -3.76 -4.65
CA ILE A 157 4.22 -4.26 -3.32
C ILE A 157 5.52 -4.26 -2.52
N LEU A 158 5.73 -3.19 -1.76
CA LEU A 158 6.89 -3.01 -0.91
C LEU A 158 6.75 -3.91 0.33
N VAL A 159 7.81 -4.61 0.69
CA VAL A 159 7.81 -5.52 1.82
C VAL A 159 8.90 -5.10 2.81
N PHE A 160 8.49 -4.84 4.05
CA PHE A 160 9.38 -4.41 5.12
C PHE A 160 9.26 -5.34 6.31
N ARG A 161 10.37 -5.55 7.03
CA ARG A 161 10.39 -6.30 8.27
C ARG A 161 10.91 -5.42 9.41
N LYS A 162 10.21 -5.43 10.54
CA LYS A 162 10.62 -4.72 11.75
C LYS A 162 11.69 -5.53 12.49
N GLY A 163 12.93 -5.06 12.40
CA GLY A 163 14.06 -5.68 13.07
C GLY A 163 14.35 -7.13 12.62
N ARG A 164 14.78 -7.98 13.56
CA ARG A 164 15.20 -9.37 13.26
C ARG A 164 14.00 -10.28 12.97
N ASN A 165 14.27 -11.45 12.38
CA ASN A 165 13.27 -12.49 12.19
C ASN A 165 12.54 -12.81 13.49
N ARG A 166 11.21 -12.98 13.39
CA ARG A 166 10.35 -13.41 14.49
C ARG A 166 10.86 -14.72 15.08
N LYS A 167 11.00 -14.76 16.41
CA LYS A 167 11.33 -15.98 17.14
C LYS A 167 10.04 -16.67 17.58
N PHE A 168 10.03 -18.00 17.52
CA PHE A 168 8.87 -18.82 17.87
C PHE A 168 9.20 -19.68 19.08
N ALA A 169 8.35 -19.62 20.11
CA ALA A 169 8.41 -20.54 21.23
C ALA A 169 8.03 -21.96 20.79
N ASN A 170 8.42 -22.97 21.58
CA ASN A 170 8.10 -24.36 21.25
C ASN A 170 6.59 -24.61 21.11
N ALA A 171 5.76 -23.94 21.92
CA ALA A 171 4.30 -24.02 21.83
C ALA A 171 3.73 -23.45 20.50
N GLU A 172 4.43 -22.54 19.84
CA GLU A 172 4.00 -21.91 18.60
C GLU A 172 4.36 -22.75 17.35
N LYS A 173 5.23 -23.75 17.48
CA LYS A 173 5.67 -24.59 16.35
C LYS A 173 4.48 -25.28 15.66
N GLY A 174 3.52 -25.79 16.42
CA GLY A 174 2.31 -26.42 15.88
C GLY A 174 1.45 -25.42 15.08
N ILE A 175 1.29 -24.20 15.58
CA ILE A 175 0.57 -23.12 14.89
C ILE A 175 1.28 -22.78 13.57
N ARG A 176 2.60 -22.65 13.61
CA ARG A 176 3.41 -22.35 12.44
C ARG A 176 3.30 -23.45 11.38
N HIS A 177 3.36 -24.73 11.76
CA HIS A 177 3.15 -25.84 10.84
C HIS A 177 1.76 -25.83 10.22
N ASN A 178 0.73 -25.55 11.03
CA ASN A 178 -0.65 -25.44 10.57
C ASN A 178 -0.93 -24.19 9.73
N SER A 179 0.02 -23.27 9.63
CA SER A 179 -0.02 -22.06 8.81
C SER A 179 0.81 -22.19 7.54
N ALA A 180 1.44 -23.36 7.32
CA ALA A 180 2.22 -23.61 6.13
C ALA A 180 1.31 -23.60 4.88
N TYR A 181 1.80 -23.04 3.81
CA TYR A 181 1.19 -23.09 2.48
C TYR A 181 1.73 -24.31 1.70
N PHE A 182 1.03 -24.70 0.65
CA PHE A 182 1.41 -25.82 -0.19
C PHE A 182 2.59 -25.45 -1.11
N TRP A 183 3.30 -26.47 -1.57
CA TRP A 183 4.44 -26.29 -2.50
C TRP A 183 4.04 -25.59 -3.80
N GLU A 184 2.86 -25.91 -4.32
CA GLU A 184 2.28 -25.31 -5.52
C GLU A 184 2.01 -23.81 -5.32
N GLU A 185 1.46 -23.43 -4.16
CA GLU A 185 1.22 -22.04 -3.79
C GLU A 185 2.55 -21.29 -3.66
N ARG A 186 3.54 -21.88 -2.98
CA ARG A 186 4.87 -21.29 -2.84
C ARG A 186 5.49 -20.98 -4.19
N ASN A 187 5.41 -21.88 -5.16
CA ASN A 187 6.03 -21.71 -6.49
C ASN A 187 5.38 -20.58 -7.31
N VAL A 188 4.12 -20.25 -7.02
CA VAL A 188 3.39 -19.16 -7.69
C VAL A 188 3.54 -17.84 -6.91
N TRP A 189 3.42 -17.88 -5.58
CA TRP A 189 3.34 -16.65 -4.77
C TRP A 189 4.69 -15.97 -4.55
N PHE A 190 5.80 -16.73 -4.54
CA PHE A 190 7.14 -16.19 -4.25
C PHE A 190 7.90 -15.76 -5.51
N SER A 191 7.18 -15.42 -6.58
CA SER A 191 7.70 -14.65 -7.71
C SER A 191 7.68 -13.17 -7.38
N ASP A 192 8.68 -12.42 -7.81
CA ASP A 192 8.75 -10.98 -7.74
C ASP A 192 7.91 -10.27 -8.82
N LEU A 193 7.26 -11.02 -9.69
CA LEU A 193 6.36 -10.54 -10.72
C LEU A 193 4.99 -11.23 -10.59
N TRP A 194 3.94 -10.45 -10.30
CA TRP A 194 2.56 -10.94 -10.23
C TRP A 194 1.71 -10.36 -11.36
N GLU A 195 1.12 -11.22 -12.16
CA GLU A 195 0.09 -10.85 -13.12
C GLU A 195 -1.29 -11.06 -12.50
N LEU A 196 -1.90 -9.98 -12.02
CA LEU A 196 -3.24 -10.01 -11.44
C LEU A 196 -4.11 -8.94 -12.08
N LYS A 197 -5.31 -9.32 -12.51
CA LYS A 197 -6.29 -8.34 -13.01
C LYS A 197 -6.72 -7.40 -11.90
N GLY A 198 -6.77 -6.09 -12.20
CA GLY A 198 -7.35 -5.10 -11.30
C GLY A 198 -8.83 -5.38 -11.00
N THR A 199 -9.30 -4.93 -9.86
CA THR A 199 -10.71 -5.09 -9.46
C THR A 199 -11.51 -3.85 -9.83
N MET A 200 -12.65 -4.04 -10.50
CA MET A 200 -13.63 -2.97 -10.72
C MET A 200 -14.57 -2.89 -9.52
N GLN A 201 -14.45 -1.81 -8.76
CA GLN A 201 -15.36 -1.53 -7.64
C GLN A 201 -16.56 -0.72 -8.15
N LYS A 202 -17.79 -1.19 -7.89
CA LYS A 202 -18.99 -0.39 -8.13
C LYS A 202 -19.10 0.69 -7.05
N LEU A 203 -18.80 1.93 -7.41
CA LEU A 203 -18.96 3.06 -6.50
C LEU A 203 -20.42 3.52 -6.53
N LYS A 204 -20.98 3.88 -5.37
CA LYS A 204 -22.33 4.46 -5.28
C LYS A 204 -22.34 5.81 -6.00
N LYS A 205 -23.48 6.15 -6.65
CA LYS A 205 -23.70 7.50 -7.20
C LYS A 205 -23.49 8.54 -6.10
N GLY A 206 -22.61 9.52 -6.33
CA GLY A 206 -22.25 10.53 -5.34
C GLY A 206 -21.05 10.18 -4.45
N ALA A 207 -20.34 9.10 -4.74
CA ALA A 207 -19.06 8.83 -4.08
C ALA A 207 -18.04 9.93 -4.40
N SER A 208 -17.24 10.32 -3.40
CA SER A 208 -16.18 11.34 -3.54
C SER A 208 -15.06 10.97 -4.52
N ARG A 209 -15.04 9.72 -5.03
CA ARG A 209 -14.06 9.20 -5.97
C ARG A 209 -14.72 8.76 -7.27
N ALA A 210 -14.15 9.16 -8.38
CA ALA A 210 -14.61 8.73 -9.72
C ALA A 210 -14.10 7.33 -10.12
N ARG A 211 -13.06 6.80 -9.45
CA ARG A 211 -12.39 5.53 -9.80
C ARG A 211 -12.25 4.60 -8.59
N SER A 212 -12.26 3.30 -8.87
CA SER A 212 -11.92 2.28 -7.88
C SER A 212 -10.44 2.39 -7.47
N ALA A 213 -10.18 2.30 -6.16
CA ALA A 213 -8.84 2.27 -5.58
C ALA A 213 -8.59 0.95 -4.83
N ALA A 214 -9.37 -0.09 -5.08
CA ALA A 214 -9.23 -1.38 -4.43
C ALA A 214 -8.26 -2.27 -5.22
N PHE A 215 -7.36 -2.96 -4.51
CA PHE A 215 -6.60 -4.07 -5.08
C PHE A 215 -7.42 -5.38 -5.06
N PRO A 216 -7.08 -6.38 -5.89
CA PRO A 216 -7.81 -7.63 -5.95
C PRO A 216 -7.68 -8.44 -4.65
N PHE A 217 -8.71 -9.21 -4.31
CA PHE A 217 -8.71 -10.11 -3.16
C PHE A 217 -7.48 -11.05 -3.15
N GLU A 218 -7.14 -11.59 -4.32
CA GLU A 218 -6.00 -12.49 -4.49
C GLU A 218 -4.68 -11.89 -4.01
N LEU A 219 -4.46 -10.57 -4.21
CA LEU A 219 -3.26 -9.90 -3.73
C LEU A 219 -3.17 -9.95 -2.20
N ALA A 220 -4.25 -9.54 -1.52
CA ALA A 220 -4.29 -9.57 -0.06
C ALA A 220 -4.22 -11.01 0.48
N TYR A 221 -4.91 -11.95 -0.16
CA TYR A 221 -4.92 -13.36 0.21
C TYR A 221 -3.49 -13.96 0.19
N ARG A 222 -2.74 -13.72 -0.86
CA ARG A 222 -1.34 -14.16 -0.96
C ARG A 222 -0.48 -13.57 0.14
N LEU A 223 -0.51 -12.24 0.30
CA LEU A 223 0.33 -11.56 1.30
C LEU A 223 0.03 -12.00 2.72
N VAL A 224 -1.24 -12.18 3.07
CA VAL A 224 -1.65 -12.69 4.39
C VAL A 224 -1.09 -14.10 4.63
N ASN A 225 -1.22 -15.00 3.65
CA ASN A 225 -0.70 -16.36 3.80
C ASN A 225 0.84 -16.41 3.80
N MET A 226 1.51 -15.54 3.04
CA MET A 226 2.97 -15.51 2.96
C MET A 226 3.64 -14.99 4.24
N TYR A 227 3.01 -14.00 4.91
CA TYR A 227 3.68 -13.21 5.95
C TYR A 227 2.99 -13.22 7.32
N SER A 228 1.90 -13.98 7.51
CA SER A 228 1.28 -14.17 8.82
C SER A 228 1.04 -15.62 9.17
N MET A 229 0.77 -15.89 10.44
CA MET A 229 0.35 -17.19 10.93
C MET A 229 -1.11 -17.13 11.39
N LYS A 230 -1.72 -18.30 11.53
CA LYS A 230 -3.02 -18.42 12.22
C LYS A 230 -2.93 -17.73 13.58
N TYR A 231 -3.97 -16.97 13.92
CA TYR A 231 -4.11 -16.16 15.13
C TYR A 231 -3.29 -14.86 15.16
N ASP A 232 -2.49 -14.55 14.15
CA ASP A 232 -1.90 -13.22 14.04
C ASP A 232 -2.99 -12.18 13.79
N LEU A 233 -2.82 -11.01 14.38
CA LEU A 233 -3.61 -9.84 14.04
C LEU A 233 -3.05 -9.24 12.75
N VAL A 234 -3.90 -9.13 11.72
CA VAL A 234 -3.59 -8.46 10.47
C VAL A 234 -4.30 -7.10 10.46
N TYR A 235 -3.58 -6.05 10.11
CA TYR A 235 -4.06 -4.67 10.16
C TYR A 235 -3.95 -3.97 8.80
N ASP A 236 -5.00 -3.24 8.45
CA ASP A 236 -5.04 -2.33 7.30
C ASP A 236 -5.43 -0.91 7.78
N PRO A 237 -4.48 0.05 7.85
CA PRO A 237 -4.75 1.42 8.23
C PRO A 237 -5.54 2.22 7.19
N PHE A 238 -5.70 1.71 5.97
CA PHE A 238 -6.38 2.38 4.87
C PHE A 238 -7.49 1.53 4.26
N ALA A 239 -8.22 0.79 5.09
CA ALA A 239 -9.25 -0.18 4.68
C ALA A 239 -10.37 0.39 3.78
N GLY A 240 -10.43 1.71 3.60
CA GLY A 240 -11.31 2.40 2.67
C GLY A 240 -12.79 2.29 3.04
N THR A 241 -13.65 2.49 2.05
CA THR A 241 -15.10 2.38 2.21
C THR A 241 -15.52 0.92 2.09
N LYS A 242 -15.28 0.11 3.11
CA LYS A 242 -15.87 -1.24 3.17
C LYS A 242 -17.35 -1.10 3.48
N SER A 243 -18.21 -1.46 2.52
CA SER A 243 -19.62 -1.72 2.81
C SER A 243 -19.69 -2.94 3.76
N PRO A 244 -20.64 -2.97 4.73
CA PRO A 244 -20.86 -4.15 5.55
C PRO A 244 -21.08 -5.44 4.74
N ASP A 245 -21.55 -5.31 3.50
CA ASP A 245 -21.84 -6.41 2.57
C ASP A 245 -20.58 -6.98 1.86
N SER A 246 -19.41 -6.40 2.07
CA SER A 246 -18.14 -6.86 1.47
C SER A 246 -17.32 -7.77 2.40
N ILE A 247 -17.88 -8.13 3.55
CA ILE A 247 -17.28 -9.04 4.52
C ILE A 247 -18.10 -10.34 4.49
N GLN A 248 -17.83 -11.17 3.51
CA GLN A 248 -18.28 -12.57 3.50
C GLN A 248 -17.09 -13.50 3.67
#